data_e63a8f82d06ea9908a7c76a3250bdf8a
#
_entry.id   e63a8f82d06ea9908a7c76a3250bdf8a
#
_cell.length_a   1.000
_cell.length_b   1.000
_cell.length_c   1.000
_cell.angle_alpha   90.00
_cell.angle_beta   90.00
_cell.angle_gamma   90.00
#
_symmetry.space_group_name_H-M   'P 1'
#
loop_
_entity.id
_entity.type
_entity.pdbx_description
1 polymer ?
#
loop_
_entity_poly.entity_id
_entity_poly.type
_entity_poly.pdbx_seq_one_letter_code
_entity_poly.pdbx_strand_id
1 'polypeptide(L)'
;GIKLNLTTNGTFPGRGAEKWAKMIVPVGSDVKLSWNGSNRTSQSLVMVNNDFDKNMEDLRTFIRIRDEHANSGGNYCSVTLQMTFMEMNLEQVPQVVELAIKEGVDRVKGHHLWAHFEEIKDEDLRRSKDSIERWNEIARECIEIADNNPLPNGKRIILANIYELDPEHGGELHPEATCPFLGQEAWVNSEGRFDPCCSPDELRQTLGYFGNVGEGGLLNIWQSLEYQNLLENYLDFDVCKQCNMRQLPG
;
A
#
# COMPACT_ATOMS: atom_id res chain seq x y z
N GLY A 1 -15.09 11.90 13.11
CA GLY A 1 -13.80 12.61 13.04
C GLY A 1 -12.90 12.06 11.92
N ILE A 2 -11.85 12.77 11.59
CA ILE A 2 -10.86 12.34 10.57
C ILE A 2 -10.01 11.21 11.18
N LYS A 3 -9.77 10.15 10.39
CA LYS A 3 -8.82 9.08 10.74
C LYS A 3 -7.46 9.43 10.17
N LEU A 4 -6.44 9.50 11.01
CA LEU A 4 -5.07 9.73 10.59
C LEU A 4 -4.36 8.40 10.35
N ASN A 5 -3.87 8.19 9.13
CA ASN A 5 -3.05 7.05 8.76
C ASN A 5 -1.66 7.55 8.34
N LEU A 6 -0.61 6.85 8.75
CA LEU A 6 0.75 7.12 8.34
C LEU A 6 1.30 5.94 7.54
N THR A 7 1.99 6.22 6.44
CA THR A 7 2.81 5.23 5.73
C THR A 7 4.27 5.66 5.80
N THR A 8 5.17 4.74 6.14
CA THR A 8 6.59 5.00 6.30
C THR A 8 7.42 3.82 5.80
N ASN A 9 8.63 4.09 5.33
CA ASN A 9 9.61 3.05 4.97
C ASN A 9 10.33 2.42 6.19
N GLY A 10 9.93 2.79 7.41
CA GLY A 10 10.51 2.27 8.64
C GLY A 10 11.82 2.92 9.07
N THR A 11 12.34 3.89 8.32
CA THR A 11 13.49 4.68 8.75
C THR A 11 13.00 5.88 9.56
N PHE A 12 13.27 5.94 10.82
CA PHE A 12 12.81 7.04 11.70
C PHE A 12 13.93 8.03 11.98
N PRO A 13 14.27 8.92 11.00
CA PRO A 13 15.44 9.79 11.09
C PRO A 13 15.34 10.80 12.23
N GLY A 14 16.47 11.14 12.80
CA GLY A 14 16.65 12.19 13.79
C GLY A 14 16.11 11.91 15.18
N ARG A 15 14.95 11.27 15.31
CA ARG A 15 14.27 11.05 16.60
C ARG A 15 14.23 9.60 17.05
N GLY A 16 14.40 8.65 16.13
CA GLY A 16 14.25 7.22 16.37
C GLY A 16 12.79 6.78 16.53
N ALA A 17 12.55 5.47 16.36
CA ALA A 17 11.21 4.88 16.34
C ALA A 17 10.41 5.14 17.62
N GLU A 18 11.05 5.11 18.79
CA GLU A 18 10.35 5.31 20.07
C GLU A 18 9.70 6.69 20.18
N LYS A 19 10.44 7.75 19.84
CA LYS A 19 9.88 9.10 19.89
C LYS A 19 8.80 9.30 18.84
N TRP A 20 8.98 8.76 17.65
CA TRP A 20 7.96 8.81 16.60
C TRP A 20 6.70 8.03 17.01
N ALA A 21 6.84 6.82 17.55
CA ALA A 21 5.70 6.03 18.03
C ALA A 21 4.91 6.75 19.12
N LYS A 22 5.58 7.33 20.12
CA LYS A 22 4.94 8.13 21.18
C LYS A 22 4.17 9.35 20.67
N MET A 23 4.58 9.91 19.52
CA MET A 23 3.88 11.03 18.89
C MET A 23 2.70 10.59 18.03
N ILE A 24 2.84 9.48 17.31
CA ILE A 24 1.88 9.02 16.30
C ILE A 24 0.77 8.19 16.90
N VAL A 25 1.10 7.24 17.77
CA VAL A 25 0.13 6.27 18.33
C VAL A 25 -1.07 6.96 18.99
N PRO A 26 -0.91 8.03 19.81
CA PRO A 26 -2.06 8.67 20.46
C PRO A 26 -3.04 9.35 19.51
N VAL A 27 -2.63 9.66 18.28
CA VAL A 27 -3.45 10.42 17.32
C VAL A 27 -3.74 9.63 16.05
N GLY A 28 -2.98 8.56 15.81
CA GLY A 28 -3.09 7.70 14.64
C GLY A 28 -4.21 6.67 14.76
N SER A 29 -4.75 6.28 13.63
CA SER A 29 -5.64 5.12 13.51
C SER A 29 -4.90 3.90 12.96
N ASP A 30 -3.87 4.12 12.15
CA ASP A 30 -3.07 3.06 11.52
C ASP A 30 -1.67 3.56 11.15
N VAL A 31 -0.65 2.78 11.43
CA VAL A 31 0.72 3.00 10.96
C VAL A 31 1.10 1.86 10.03
N LYS A 32 1.42 2.20 8.79
CA LYS A 32 1.84 1.26 7.74
C LYS A 32 3.34 1.35 7.56
N LEU A 33 4.03 0.24 7.78
CA LEU A 33 5.44 0.10 7.47
C LEU A 33 5.60 -0.61 6.12
N SER A 34 6.31 0.01 5.19
CA SER A 34 6.67 -0.63 3.92
C SER A 34 7.52 -1.85 4.19
N TRP A 35 7.10 -3.00 3.65
CA TRP A 35 7.70 -4.30 3.95
C TRP A 35 7.56 -5.23 2.74
N ASN A 36 8.65 -5.77 2.23
CA ASN A 36 8.61 -6.53 0.97
C ASN A 36 9.35 -7.88 1.02
N GLY A 37 9.79 -8.32 2.20
CA GLY A 37 10.45 -9.60 2.39
C GLY A 37 10.45 -10.05 3.83
N SER A 38 10.61 -11.36 4.06
CA SER A 38 10.60 -11.98 5.40
C SER A 38 11.96 -11.99 6.09
N ASN A 39 13.02 -11.62 5.38
CA ASN A 39 14.38 -11.61 5.85
C ASN A 39 15.22 -10.54 5.15
N ARG A 40 16.47 -10.34 5.61
CA ARG A 40 17.38 -9.32 5.08
C ARG A 40 17.57 -9.45 3.57
N THR A 41 17.78 -10.64 3.05
CA THR A 41 18.04 -10.86 1.63
C THR A 41 16.83 -10.49 0.78
N SER A 42 15.66 -11.04 1.10
CA SER A 42 14.43 -10.78 0.34
C SER A 42 13.94 -9.32 0.46
N GLN A 43 14.09 -8.71 1.63
CA GLN A 43 13.74 -7.30 1.83
C GLN A 43 14.63 -6.38 0.98
N SER A 44 15.94 -6.65 0.91
CA SER A 44 16.92 -5.83 0.17
C SER A 44 16.74 -5.90 -1.35
N LEU A 45 16.11 -6.93 -1.88
CA LEU A 45 15.81 -7.02 -3.31
C LEU A 45 14.88 -5.89 -3.77
N VAL A 46 13.96 -5.51 -2.92
CA VAL A 46 12.94 -4.50 -3.22
C VAL A 46 13.25 -3.16 -2.57
N MET A 47 13.73 -3.17 -1.34
CA MET A 47 13.97 -1.97 -0.55
C MET A 47 15.47 -1.68 -0.43
N VAL A 48 15.98 -0.91 -1.38
CA VAL A 48 17.39 -0.51 -1.42
C VAL A 48 17.75 0.33 -0.19
N ASN A 49 18.94 0.11 0.39
CA ASN A 49 19.43 0.79 1.60
C ASN A 49 18.55 0.58 2.84
N ASN A 50 17.80 -0.51 2.91
CA ASN A 50 17.00 -0.88 4.06
C ASN A 50 17.78 -1.78 5.01
N ASP A 51 17.78 -1.47 6.31
CA ASP A 51 18.32 -2.30 7.37
C ASP A 51 17.19 -3.13 7.98
N PHE A 52 17.08 -4.38 7.59
CA PHE A 52 16.02 -5.29 8.03
C PHE A 52 16.01 -5.48 9.55
N ASP A 53 17.17 -5.65 10.18
CA ASP A 53 17.25 -5.89 11.63
C ASP A 53 16.80 -4.65 12.40
N LYS A 54 17.24 -3.47 11.96
CA LYS A 54 16.81 -2.20 12.50
C LYS A 54 15.28 -2.00 12.34
N ASN A 55 14.74 -2.33 11.18
CA ASN A 55 13.31 -2.23 10.94
C ASN A 55 12.51 -3.18 11.83
N MET A 56 13.03 -4.38 12.11
CA MET A 56 12.44 -5.31 13.07
C MET A 56 12.42 -4.76 14.49
N GLU A 57 13.49 -4.12 14.96
CA GLU A 57 13.54 -3.45 16.26
C GLU A 57 12.54 -2.29 16.33
N ASP A 58 12.47 -1.51 15.26
CA ASP A 58 11.56 -0.36 15.16
C ASP A 58 10.08 -0.82 15.12
N LEU A 59 9.78 -1.88 14.39
CA LEU A 59 8.46 -2.53 14.38
C LEU A 59 8.03 -2.96 15.79
N ARG A 60 8.89 -3.69 16.50
CA ARG A 60 8.65 -4.12 17.88
C ARG A 60 8.44 -2.95 18.83
N THR A 61 9.18 -1.87 18.62
CA THR A 61 9.02 -0.64 19.40
C THR A 61 7.65 0.00 19.16
N PHE A 62 7.17 0.06 17.93
CA PHE A 62 5.81 0.56 17.63
C PHE A 62 4.73 -0.32 18.25
N ILE A 63 4.85 -1.65 18.12
CA ILE A 63 3.88 -2.59 18.70
C ILE A 63 3.82 -2.44 20.23
N ARG A 64 4.97 -2.40 20.90
CA ARG A 64 5.04 -2.21 22.36
C ARG A 64 4.36 -0.91 22.79
N ILE A 65 4.66 0.21 22.12
CA ILE A 65 4.09 1.52 22.49
C ILE A 65 2.59 1.56 22.19
N ARG A 66 2.12 0.95 21.10
CA ARG A 66 0.70 0.77 20.79
C ARG A 66 -0.01 0.04 21.94
N ASP A 67 0.56 -1.07 22.39
CA ASP A 67 -0.04 -1.91 23.43
C ASP A 67 -0.04 -1.19 24.77
N GLU A 68 1.06 -0.53 25.15
CA GLU A 68 1.14 0.29 26.37
C GLU A 68 0.09 1.41 26.37
N HIS A 69 -0.06 2.11 25.23
CA HIS A 69 -1.05 3.18 25.09
C HIS A 69 -2.48 2.67 25.17
N ALA A 70 -2.81 1.59 24.45
CA ALA A 70 -4.13 0.99 24.47
C ALA A 70 -4.49 0.43 25.85
N ASN A 71 -3.57 -0.23 26.54
CA ASN A 71 -3.76 -0.77 27.89
C ASN A 71 -3.93 0.33 28.94
N SER A 72 -3.43 1.53 28.70
CA SER A 72 -3.66 2.71 29.55
C SER A 72 -4.98 3.43 29.29
N GLY A 73 -5.84 2.87 28.42
CA GLY A 73 -7.15 3.44 28.06
C GLY A 73 -7.11 4.43 26.89
N GLY A 74 -5.98 4.52 26.17
CA GLY A 74 -5.87 5.30 24.95
C GLY A 74 -6.56 4.64 23.73
N ASN A 75 -6.58 5.36 22.60
CA ASN A 75 -7.07 4.81 21.34
C ASN A 75 -6.17 3.66 20.85
N TYR A 76 -6.74 2.75 20.08
CA TYR A 76 -5.97 1.71 19.39
C TYR A 76 -5.51 2.19 18.02
N CYS A 77 -4.19 2.27 17.83
CA CYS A 77 -3.56 2.56 16.56
C CYS A 77 -3.05 1.25 15.96
N SER A 78 -3.67 0.75 14.90
CA SER A 78 -3.23 -0.50 14.27
C SER A 78 -1.84 -0.36 13.64
N VAL A 79 -1.11 -1.48 13.55
CA VAL A 79 0.16 -1.57 12.85
C VAL A 79 -0.03 -2.50 11.66
N THR A 80 0.36 -2.03 10.49
CA THR A 80 0.22 -2.74 9.20
C THR A 80 1.59 -2.92 8.55
N LEU A 81 1.92 -4.12 8.08
CA LEU A 81 2.98 -4.32 7.09
C LEU A 81 2.38 -4.15 5.70
N GLN A 82 2.95 -3.24 4.91
CA GLN A 82 2.46 -2.94 3.56
C GLN A 82 3.45 -3.42 2.50
N MET A 83 3.00 -4.33 1.64
CA MET A 83 3.78 -4.94 0.57
C MET A 83 3.39 -4.39 -0.82
N THR A 84 4.31 -4.48 -1.76
CA THR A 84 4.01 -4.52 -3.19
C THR A 84 4.18 -5.96 -3.65
N PHE A 85 3.11 -6.57 -4.17
CA PHE A 85 3.16 -7.94 -4.67
C PHE A 85 3.77 -7.96 -6.07
N MET A 86 4.89 -8.69 -6.20
CA MET A 86 5.69 -8.79 -7.42
C MET A 86 6.18 -10.22 -7.61
N GLU A 87 6.57 -10.57 -8.83
CA GLU A 87 7.12 -11.88 -9.13
C GLU A 87 8.33 -12.22 -8.24
N MET A 88 9.25 -11.26 -8.07
CA MET A 88 10.49 -11.45 -7.31
C MET A 88 10.30 -11.67 -5.81
N ASN A 89 9.14 -11.30 -5.25
CA ASN A 89 8.88 -11.50 -3.81
C ASN A 89 7.64 -12.35 -3.53
N LEU A 90 7.07 -13.00 -4.54
CA LEU A 90 5.85 -13.79 -4.43
C LEU A 90 5.95 -14.84 -3.31
N GLU A 91 7.02 -15.63 -3.32
CA GLU A 91 7.28 -16.70 -2.35
C GLU A 91 7.54 -16.17 -0.92
N GLN A 92 7.70 -14.85 -0.75
CA GLN A 92 7.93 -14.24 0.55
C GLN A 92 6.62 -13.82 1.25
N VAL A 93 5.50 -13.77 0.51
CA VAL A 93 4.23 -13.28 1.07
C VAL A 93 3.75 -14.14 2.25
N PRO A 94 3.72 -15.49 2.17
CA PRO A 94 3.35 -16.33 3.31
C PRO A 94 4.28 -16.12 4.53
N GLN A 95 5.60 -16.06 4.31
CA GLN A 95 6.57 -15.88 5.39
C GLN A 95 6.44 -14.49 6.03
N VAL A 96 6.03 -13.45 5.29
CA VAL A 96 5.72 -12.13 5.87
C VAL A 96 4.44 -12.18 6.70
N VAL A 97 3.44 -12.97 6.31
CA VAL A 97 2.24 -13.19 7.13
C VAL A 97 2.59 -13.90 8.45
N GLU A 98 3.42 -14.95 8.41
CA GLU A 98 3.91 -15.64 9.61
C GLU A 98 4.71 -14.70 10.53
N LEU A 99 5.62 -13.90 9.95
CA LEU A 99 6.39 -12.90 10.68
C LEU A 99 5.47 -11.89 11.34
N ALA A 100 4.47 -11.37 10.63
CA ALA A 100 3.51 -10.41 11.12
C ALA A 100 2.69 -10.99 12.30
N ILE A 101 2.25 -12.23 12.20
CA ILE A 101 1.53 -12.94 13.29
C ILE A 101 2.43 -13.07 14.51
N LYS A 102 3.65 -13.55 14.34
CA LYS A 102 4.62 -13.72 15.42
C LYS A 102 4.92 -12.43 16.19
N GLU A 103 5.07 -11.33 15.46
CA GLU A 103 5.38 -10.01 16.04
C GLU A 103 4.13 -9.28 16.57
N GLY A 104 2.91 -9.79 16.33
CA GLY A 104 1.67 -9.16 16.79
C GLY A 104 1.23 -7.95 15.95
N VAL A 105 1.54 -7.97 14.66
CA VAL A 105 1.07 -6.99 13.68
C VAL A 105 -0.40 -7.23 13.37
N ASP A 106 -1.20 -6.18 13.28
CA ASP A 106 -2.65 -6.28 13.11
C ASP A 106 -3.06 -6.67 11.68
N ARG A 107 -2.25 -6.27 10.70
CA ARG A 107 -2.60 -6.42 9.28
C ARG A 107 -1.39 -6.62 8.40
N VAL A 108 -1.50 -7.51 7.44
CA VAL A 108 -0.67 -7.50 6.23
C VAL A 108 -1.54 -7.00 5.08
N LYS A 109 -1.10 -5.93 4.43
CA LYS A 109 -1.76 -5.31 3.29
C LYS A 109 -0.81 -5.26 2.11
N GLY A 110 -1.31 -5.55 0.92
CA GLY A 110 -0.50 -5.35 -0.27
C GLY A 110 -1.25 -4.74 -1.43
N HIS A 111 -0.49 -4.41 -2.45
CA HIS A 111 -0.98 -4.01 -3.75
C HIS A 111 -0.17 -4.75 -4.81
N HIS A 112 -0.84 -5.25 -5.84
CA HIS A 112 -0.14 -5.72 -7.03
C HIS A 112 0.66 -4.59 -7.64
N LEU A 113 1.84 -4.92 -8.16
CA LEU A 113 2.72 -3.94 -8.78
C LEU A 113 1.97 -3.13 -9.84
N TRP A 114 2.16 -1.85 -9.81
CA TRP A 114 1.76 -0.97 -10.88
C TRP A 114 2.92 -0.90 -11.90
N ALA A 115 2.83 -1.70 -12.96
CA ALA A 115 3.87 -1.80 -13.97
C ALA A 115 3.78 -0.62 -14.96
N HIS A 116 4.48 0.48 -14.65
CA HIS A 116 4.52 1.67 -15.48
C HIS A 116 5.57 1.64 -16.58
N PHE A 117 6.64 0.86 -16.37
CA PHE A 117 7.81 0.82 -17.24
C PHE A 117 8.00 -0.58 -17.81
N GLU A 118 8.53 -0.65 -19.01
CA GLU A 118 8.75 -1.91 -19.73
C GLU A 118 9.63 -2.86 -18.92
N GLU A 119 10.65 -2.31 -18.23
CA GLU A 119 11.65 -3.07 -17.49
C GLU A 119 11.09 -3.84 -16.28
N ILE A 120 9.90 -3.45 -15.81
CA ILE A 120 9.24 -4.09 -14.65
C ILE A 120 7.95 -4.82 -14.99
N LYS A 121 7.59 -4.94 -16.27
CA LYS A 121 6.34 -5.60 -16.69
C LYS A 121 6.30 -7.07 -16.29
N ASP A 122 7.45 -7.74 -16.32
CA ASP A 122 7.55 -9.15 -15.93
C ASP A 122 7.32 -9.38 -14.42
N GLU A 123 7.38 -8.33 -13.64
CA GLU A 123 7.09 -8.38 -12.20
C GLU A 123 5.58 -8.28 -11.87
N ASP A 124 4.73 -7.94 -12.84
CA ASP A 124 3.28 -7.89 -12.64
C ASP A 124 2.69 -9.30 -12.55
N LEU A 125 2.18 -9.67 -11.39
CA LEU A 125 1.54 -10.97 -11.14
C LEU A 125 0.21 -11.16 -11.87
N ARG A 126 -0.34 -10.12 -12.47
CA ARG A 126 -1.57 -10.16 -13.26
C ARG A 126 -1.34 -10.23 -14.77
N ARG A 127 -0.06 -10.35 -15.20
CA ARG A 127 0.33 -10.31 -16.61
C ARG A 127 -0.14 -11.51 -17.44
N SER A 128 -0.43 -12.65 -16.80
CA SER A 128 -0.85 -13.88 -17.48
C SER A 128 -1.70 -14.75 -16.57
N LYS A 129 -2.38 -15.71 -17.18
CA LYS A 129 -3.15 -16.74 -16.45
C LYS A 129 -2.26 -17.52 -15.49
N ASP A 130 -1.10 -17.99 -15.95
CA ASP A 130 -0.18 -18.78 -15.13
C ASP A 130 0.33 -17.96 -13.92
N SER A 131 0.61 -16.66 -14.10
CA SER A 131 1.02 -15.78 -13.00
C SER A 131 -0.09 -15.62 -11.95
N ILE A 132 -1.34 -15.52 -12.40
CA ILE A 132 -2.51 -15.41 -11.50
C ILE A 132 -2.74 -16.73 -10.78
N GLU A 133 -2.62 -17.88 -11.44
CA GLU A 133 -2.75 -19.19 -10.80
C GLU A 133 -1.70 -19.38 -9.68
N ARG A 134 -0.44 -18.98 -9.92
CA ARG A 134 0.60 -18.97 -8.89
C ARG A 134 0.27 -18.01 -7.74
N TRP A 135 -0.19 -16.79 -8.05
CA TRP A 135 -0.66 -15.87 -7.02
C TRP A 135 -1.77 -16.49 -6.17
N ASN A 136 -2.74 -17.16 -6.80
CA ASN A 136 -3.86 -17.76 -6.11
C ASN A 136 -3.44 -18.88 -5.16
N GLU A 137 -2.41 -19.64 -5.49
CA GLU A 137 -1.81 -20.62 -4.57
C GLU A 137 -1.25 -19.94 -3.32
N ILE A 138 -0.46 -18.88 -3.50
CA ILE A 138 0.10 -18.08 -2.41
C ILE A 138 -0.99 -17.41 -1.57
N ALA A 139 -2.02 -16.86 -2.20
CA ALA A 139 -3.13 -16.24 -1.49
C ALA A 139 -3.88 -17.25 -0.60
N ARG A 140 -4.14 -18.47 -1.09
CA ARG A 140 -4.75 -19.55 -0.29
C ARG A 140 -3.86 -19.93 0.88
N GLU A 141 -2.55 -20.11 0.68
CA GLU A 141 -1.58 -20.40 1.74
C GLU A 141 -1.61 -19.30 2.82
N CYS A 142 -1.59 -18.03 2.44
CA CYS A 142 -1.66 -16.91 3.38
C CYS A 142 -2.96 -16.93 4.20
N ILE A 143 -4.10 -17.25 3.57
CA ILE A 143 -5.39 -17.35 4.24
C ILE A 143 -5.37 -18.50 5.26
N GLU A 144 -4.84 -19.67 4.87
CA GLU A 144 -4.71 -20.84 5.74
C GLU A 144 -3.81 -20.53 6.95
N ILE A 145 -2.67 -19.87 6.74
CA ILE A 145 -1.78 -19.42 7.82
C ILE A 145 -2.52 -18.51 8.78
N ALA A 146 -3.25 -17.51 8.26
CA ALA A 146 -4.00 -16.55 9.08
C ALA A 146 -5.15 -17.20 9.88
N ASP A 147 -5.79 -18.23 9.33
CA ASP A 147 -6.90 -18.94 9.97
C ASP A 147 -6.42 -19.88 11.09
N ASN A 148 -5.25 -20.48 10.92
CA ASN A 148 -4.70 -21.46 11.85
C ASN A 148 -3.81 -20.86 12.95
N ASN A 149 -3.37 -19.59 12.79
CA ASN A 149 -2.42 -18.98 13.71
C ASN A 149 -2.94 -17.62 14.21
N PRO A 150 -3.54 -17.57 15.40
CA PRO A 150 -3.98 -16.30 15.97
C PRO A 150 -2.79 -15.44 16.41
N LEU A 151 -2.99 -14.12 16.40
CA LEU A 151 -2.08 -13.15 17.00
C LEU A 151 -1.88 -13.42 18.50
N PRO A 152 -0.83 -12.89 19.15
CA PRO A 152 -0.61 -13.03 20.60
C PRO A 152 -1.79 -12.56 21.46
N ASN A 153 -2.63 -11.66 20.93
CA ASN A 153 -3.85 -11.19 21.60
C ASN A 153 -5.11 -12.04 21.32
N GLY A 154 -4.95 -13.18 20.65
CA GLY A 154 -6.02 -14.10 20.29
C GLY A 154 -6.88 -13.70 19.07
N LYS A 155 -6.61 -12.55 18.45
CA LYS A 155 -7.33 -12.11 17.23
C LYS A 155 -6.72 -12.75 15.99
N ARG A 156 -7.52 -12.85 14.91
CA ARG A 156 -7.04 -13.20 13.59
C ARG A 156 -6.35 -11.98 12.96
N ILE A 157 -5.21 -12.18 12.31
CA ILE A 157 -4.57 -11.13 11.50
C ILE A 157 -5.46 -10.76 10.31
N ILE A 158 -5.47 -9.48 9.95
CA ILE A 158 -6.23 -9.01 8.78
C ILE A 158 -5.34 -9.10 7.55
N LEU A 159 -5.81 -9.85 6.54
CA LEU A 159 -5.21 -9.86 5.21
C LEU A 159 -5.98 -8.89 4.32
N ALA A 160 -5.31 -7.83 3.84
CA ALA A 160 -5.93 -6.82 3.00
C ALA A 160 -5.33 -6.88 1.59
N ASN A 161 -6.19 -7.08 0.58
CA ASN A 161 -5.83 -7.29 -0.82
C ASN A 161 -5.03 -8.60 -1.06
N ILE A 162 -5.16 -9.58 -0.16
CA ILE A 162 -4.67 -10.95 -0.34
C ILE A 162 -5.90 -11.84 -0.52
N TYR A 163 -6.24 -12.12 -1.77
CA TYR A 163 -7.38 -12.93 -2.19
C TYR A 163 -7.12 -13.48 -3.59
N GLU A 164 -7.87 -14.50 -3.97
CA GLU A 164 -7.72 -15.10 -5.29
C GLU A 164 -8.25 -14.17 -6.39
N LEU A 165 -7.51 -14.10 -7.49
CA LEU A 165 -7.86 -13.37 -8.70
C LEU A 165 -8.50 -14.34 -9.72
N ASP A 166 -9.32 -13.81 -10.63
CA ASP A 166 -9.89 -14.58 -11.71
C ASP A 166 -8.86 -14.81 -12.83
N PRO A 167 -8.43 -16.06 -13.09
CA PRO A 167 -7.44 -16.35 -14.12
C PRO A 167 -7.94 -16.08 -15.54
N GLU A 168 -9.23 -16.10 -15.77
CA GLU A 168 -9.80 -15.88 -17.11
C GLU A 168 -9.71 -14.39 -17.55
N HIS A 169 -9.51 -13.48 -16.59
CA HIS A 169 -9.32 -12.05 -16.85
C HIS A 169 -7.86 -11.60 -16.66
N GLY A 170 -6.91 -12.54 -16.69
CA GLY A 170 -5.49 -12.25 -16.47
C GLY A 170 -4.83 -11.54 -17.64
N GLY A 171 -4.08 -10.48 -17.34
CA GLY A 171 -3.21 -9.79 -18.28
C GLY A 171 -3.89 -8.75 -19.18
N GLU A 172 -5.20 -8.78 -19.34
CA GLU A 172 -5.94 -7.81 -20.15
C GLU A 172 -6.69 -6.80 -19.28
N LEU A 173 -6.55 -5.52 -19.61
CA LEU A 173 -7.37 -4.48 -19.02
C LEU A 173 -8.78 -4.56 -19.61
N HIS A 174 -9.75 -4.91 -18.78
CA HIS A 174 -11.14 -4.95 -19.22
C HIS A 174 -11.56 -3.55 -19.70
N PRO A 175 -12.25 -3.43 -20.87
CA PRO A 175 -12.66 -2.13 -21.43
C PRO A 175 -13.47 -1.27 -20.46
N GLU A 176 -14.33 -1.91 -19.65
CA GLU A 176 -15.18 -1.23 -18.66
C GLU A 176 -14.50 -0.94 -17.32
N ALA A 177 -13.25 -1.35 -17.16
CA ALA A 177 -12.51 -1.09 -15.93
C ALA A 177 -12.26 0.41 -15.75
N THR A 178 -12.58 0.93 -14.57
CA THR A 178 -12.48 2.33 -14.20
C THR A 178 -11.32 2.60 -13.26
N CYS A 179 -10.89 3.85 -13.17
CA CYS A 179 -9.85 4.29 -12.25
C CYS A 179 -10.40 4.28 -10.81
N PRO A 180 -9.76 3.60 -9.84
CA PRO A 180 -10.22 3.60 -8.45
C PRO A 180 -9.77 4.86 -7.67
N PHE A 181 -8.98 5.74 -8.27
CA PHE A 181 -8.39 6.90 -7.59
C PHE A 181 -9.03 8.22 -8.00
N LEU A 182 -9.21 8.42 -9.31
CA LEU A 182 -9.77 9.68 -9.84
C LEU A 182 -11.16 9.95 -9.29
N GLY A 183 -11.38 11.15 -8.77
CA GLY A 183 -12.64 11.54 -8.14
C GLY A 183 -12.89 10.92 -6.75
N GLN A 184 -11.99 10.11 -6.25
CA GLN A 184 -12.10 9.40 -4.97
C GLN A 184 -11.01 9.83 -3.97
N GLU A 185 -9.80 10.04 -4.44
CA GLU A 185 -8.65 10.40 -3.63
C GLU A 185 -8.00 11.70 -4.10
N ALA A 186 -7.45 12.45 -3.16
CA ALA A 186 -6.67 13.66 -3.42
C ALA A 186 -5.23 13.41 -2.96
N TRP A 187 -4.29 13.55 -3.86
CA TRP A 187 -2.87 13.49 -3.57
C TRP A 187 -2.31 14.91 -3.54
N VAL A 188 -1.54 15.21 -2.51
CA VAL A 188 -0.91 16.53 -2.37
C VAL A 188 0.55 16.30 -2.03
N ASN A 189 1.46 16.82 -2.84
CA ASN A 189 2.89 16.69 -2.60
C ASN A 189 3.37 17.66 -1.50
N SER A 190 4.66 17.60 -1.14
CA SER A 190 5.25 18.42 -0.08
C SER A 190 5.25 19.92 -0.39
N GLU A 191 5.09 20.31 -1.65
CA GLU A 191 5.02 21.69 -2.12
C GLU A 191 3.58 22.22 -2.21
N GLY A 192 2.60 21.36 -1.90
CA GLY A 192 1.17 21.71 -1.98
C GLY A 192 0.55 21.50 -3.36
N ARG A 193 1.29 20.99 -4.35
CA ARG A 193 0.72 20.66 -5.66
C ARG A 193 -0.30 19.54 -5.54
N PHE A 194 -1.46 19.71 -6.14
CA PHE A 194 -2.44 18.64 -6.27
C PHE A 194 -2.03 17.70 -7.40
N ASP A 195 -1.99 16.42 -7.09
CA ASP A 195 -1.73 15.34 -8.03
C ASP A 195 -2.98 14.46 -8.14
N PRO A 196 -3.46 14.15 -9.36
CA PRO A 196 -4.72 13.40 -9.54
C PRO A 196 -4.60 11.92 -9.23
N CYS A 197 -3.39 11.37 -9.20
CA CYS A 197 -3.14 9.96 -8.89
C CYS A 197 -1.73 9.73 -8.35
N CYS A 198 -1.44 8.49 -7.93
CA CYS A 198 -0.17 8.08 -7.35
C CYS A 198 0.87 7.56 -8.36
N SER A 199 0.66 7.72 -9.67
CA SER A 199 1.66 7.33 -10.68
C SER A 199 2.98 8.09 -10.48
N PRO A 200 4.11 7.60 -11.01
CA PRO A 200 5.37 8.33 -10.99
C PRO A 200 5.22 9.76 -11.50
N ASP A 201 5.99 10.68 -10.94
CA ASP A 201 5.83 12.13 -11.16
C ASP A 201 5.87 12.49 -12.65
N GLU A 202 6.82 11.93 -13.39
CA GLU A 202 6.96 12.15 -14.83
C GLU A 202 5.73 11.70 -15.65
N LEU A 203 5.04 10.66 -15.24
CA LEU A 203 3.85 10.15 -15.93
C LEU A 203 2.60 10.95 -15.52
N ARG A 204 2.41 11.24 -14.23
CA ARG A 204 1.22 12.00 -13.78
C ARG A 204 1.24 13.45 -14.22
N GLN A 205 2.42 14.05 -14.45
CA GLN A 205 2.52 15.38 -15.02
C GLN A 205 1.95 15.47 -16.45
N THR A 206 1.89 14.36 -17.18
CA THR A 206 1.24 14.33 -18.50
C THR A 206 -0.27 14.53 -18.44
N LEU A 207 -0.89 14.35 -17.26
CA LEU A 207 -2.31 14.57 -17.04
C LEU A 207 -2.67 16.06 -16.90
N GLY A 208 -1.70 16.92 -16.65
CA GLY A 208 -1.87 18.36 -16.51
C GLY A 208 -1.51 18.91 -15.13
N TYR A 209 -1.67 20.22 -14.99
CA TYR A 209 -1.50 20.93 -13.72
C TYR A 209 -2.86 21.42 -13.23
N PHE A 210 -3.24 21.04 -12.02
CA PHE A 210 -4.57 21.32 -11.44
C PHE A 210 -4.54 22.39 -10.33
N GLY A 211 -3.36 22.86 -9.95
CA GLY A 211 -3.20 23.91 -8.95
C GLY A 211 -2.46 23.48 -7.67
N ASN A 212 -2.33 24.44 -6.78
CA ASN A 212 -1.71 24.29 -5.47
C ASN A 212 -2.75 24.52 -4.36
N VAL A 213 -2.85 23.57 -3.43
CA VAL A 213 -3.85 23.63 -2.34
C VAL A 213 -3.61 24.79 -1.38
N GLY A 214 -2.36 25.29 -1.28
CA GLY A 214 -2.03 26.48 -0.48
C GLY A 214 -2.53 27.78 -1.08
N GLU A 215 -2.77 27.83 -2.40
CA GLU A 215 -3.21 29.05 -3.11
C GLU A 215 -4.73 29.11 -3.24
N GLY A 216 -5.35 28.00 -3.69
CA GLY A 216 -6.78 27.97 -4.01
C GLY A 216 -7.62 27.08 -3.09
N GLY A 217 -7.00 26.26 -2.28
CA GLY A 217 -7.68 25.26 -1.48
C GLY A 217 -8.10 24.03 -2.30
N LEU A 218 -8.17 22.89 -1.61
CA LEU A 218 -8.47 21.60 -2.25
C LEU A 218 -9.84 21.56 -2.94
N LEU A 219 -10.86 22.15 -2.31
CA LEU A 219 -12.23 22.11 -2.86
C LEU A 219 -12.33 22.82 -4.21
N ASN A 220 -11.66 23.97 -4.36
CA ASN A 220 -11.69 24.72 -5.62
C ASN A 220 -11.00 23.96 -6.74
N ILE A 221 -9.87 23.28 -6.42
CA ILE A 221 -9.19 22.42 -7.40
C ILE A 221 -10.09 21.24 -7.78
N TRP A 222 -10.71 20.60 -6.80
CA TRP A 222 -11.59 19.44 -7.01
C TRP A 222 -12.79 19.77 -7.90
N GLN A 223 -13.28 21.00 -7.84
CA GLN A 223 -14.42 21.51 -8.62
C GLN A 223 -14.00 22.28 -9.88
N SER A 224 -12.70 22.41 -10.16
CA SER A 224 -12.22 23.12 -11.33
C SER A 224 -12.61 22.43 -12.63
N LEU A 225 -12.77 23.22 -13.70
CA LEU A 225 -13.10 22.67 -15.02
C LEU A 225 -11.99 21.72 -15.52
N GLU A 226 -10.74 22.04 -15.23
CA GLU A 226 -9.58 21.25 -15.63
C GLU A 226 -9.63 19.86 -15.01
N TYR A 227 -9.92 19.77 -13.69
CA TYR A 227 -10.00 18.49 -13.02
C TYR A 227 -11.25 17.71 -13.42
N GLN A 228 -12.40 18.37 -13.57
CA GLN A 228 -13.63 17.71 -14.03
C GLN A 228 -13.46 17.17 -15.46
N ASN A 229 -12.81 17.92 -16.35
CA ASN A 229 -12.49 17.43 -17.68
C ASN A 229 -11.58 16.20 -17.66
N LEU A 230 -10.59 16.15 -16.75
CA LEU A 230 -9.80 14.93 -16.55
C LEU A 230 -10.67 13.75 -16.13
N LEU A 231 -11.58 13.94 -15.18
CA LEU A 231 -12.47 12.86 -14.70
C LEU A 231 -13.34 12.27 -15.83
N GLU A 232 -13.80 13.11 -16.74
CA GLU A 232 -14.63 12.69 -17.86
C GLU A 232 -13.82 12.02 -18.98
N ASN A 233 -12.58 12.46 -19.21
CA ASN A 233 -11.79 12.11 -20.39
C ASN A 233 -10.44 11.44 -20.06
N TYR A 234 -10.25 10.88 -18.85
CA TYR A 234 -8.94 10.34 -18.43
C TYR A 234 -8.45 9.21 -19.34
N LEU A 235 -9.34 8.47 -20.01
CA LEU A 235 -8.96 7.43 -20.96
C LEU A 235 -8.38 7.96 -22.28
N ASP A 236 -8.35 9.28 -22.49
CA ASP A 236 -7.63 9.88 -23.61
C ASP A 236 -6.10 9.91 -23.37
N PHE A 237 -5.67 9.81 -22.11
CA PHE A 237 -4.26 9.82 -21.72
C PHE A 237 -3.66 8.42 -21.72
N ASP A 238 -2.49 8.27 -22.33
CA ASP A 238 -1.83 6.96 -22.44
C ASP A 238 -1.50 6.32 -21.10
N VAL A 239 -1.08 7.11 -20.10
CA VAL A 239 -0.82 6.63 -18.75
C VAL A 239 -2.07 6.00 -18.12
N CYS A 240 -3.26 6.50 -18.44
CA CYS A 240 -4.51 5.94 -17.94
C CYS A 240 -5.00 4.75 -18.77
N LYS A 241 -4.82 4.78 -20.09
CA LYS A 241 -5.15 3.64 -20.97
C LYS A 241 -4.43 2.38 -20.57
N GLN A 242 -3.14 2.51 -20.24
CA GLN A 242 -2.24 1.39 -19.91
C GLN A 242 -2.21 1.05 -18.41
N CYS A 243 -2.94 1.80 -17.56
CA CYS A 243 -2.89 1.64 -16.12
C CYS A 243 -3.52 0.32 -15.66
N ASN A 244 -2.70 -0.61 -15.16
CA ASN A 244 -3.13 -1.91 -14.64
C ASN A 244 -3.82 -1.83 -13.25
N MET A 245 -4.01 -0.62 -12.69
CA MET A 245 -4.76 -0.41 -11.44
C MET A 245 -6.26 -0.21 -11.68
N ARG A 246 -6.71 -0.08 -12.93
CA ARG A 246 -8.14 0.00 -13.24
C ARG A 246 -8.86 -1.27 -12.81
N GLN A 247 -10.07 -1.13 -12.31
CA GLN A 247 -10.88 -2.20 -11.76
C GLN A 247 -12.29 -2.15 -12.34
N LEU A 248 -12.93 -3.31 -12.47
CA LEU A 248 -14.35 -3.36 -12.78
C LEU A 248 -15.14 -2.69 -11.65
N PRO A 249 -16.20 -1.95 -11.96
CA PRO A 249 -17.11 -1.42 -10.96
C PRO A 249 -17.65 -2.57 -10.09
N GLY A 250 -17.50 -2.45 -8.76
CA GLY A 250 -17.99 -3.44 -7.79
C GLY A 250 -19.49 -3.35 -7.60
#